data_e368a604aa3df2d5081b765a0c09d6b9
#
_entry.id   e368a604aa3df2d5081b765a0c09d6b9
#
_cell.length_a   1.000
_cell.length_b   1.000
_cell.length_c   1.000
_cell.angle_alpha   90.00
_cell.angle_beta   90.00
_cell.angle_gamma   90.00
#
_symmetry.space_group_name_H-M   'P 1'
#
loop_
_entity.id
_entity.type
_entity.pdbx_description
1 polymer ?
#
loop_
_entity_poly.entity_id
_entity_poly.type
_entity_poly.pdbx_seq_one_letter_code
_entity_poly.pdbx_strand_id
1 'polypeptide(L)'
;MAGTKIELDVQSTGLVIVDMQVEGCERHGPGVKPVIANIRGLLDRFRAVNGKIIHVQSVRTKDHPEFTVFGRPYGLLLGSPGADFVEELRPLAGEEIVQKTSHDCFYKTSMEAVLEKLQLQACRDRIVVTGIGSSNCVYHAVIGFHIRNYTASCPKIAFMAFILSHNPSRCTNFVPMLTTSM
;
A
#
# COMPACT_ATOMS: atom_id res chain seq x y z
N MET A 1 19.69 -16.83 -5.70
CA MET A 1 20.24 -15.85 -4.74
C MET A 1 19.40 -15.95 -3.48
N ALA A 2 20.00 -16.28 -2.34
CA ALA A 2 19.32 -16.30 -1.04
C ALA A 2 18.86 -14.89 -0.70
N GLY A 3 17.58 -14.72 -0.41
CA GLY A 3 17.02 -13.43 0.00
C GLY A 3 17.58 -13.01 1.35
N THR A 4 17.96 -11.76 1.48
CA THR A 4 18.43 -11.22 2.76
C THR A 4 17.25 -11.21 3.74
N LYS A 5 17.38 -11.97 4.83
CA LYS A 5 16.44 -11.92 5.96
C LYS A 5 16.65 -10.58 6.67
N ILE A 6 15.63 -9.74 6.70
CA ILE A 6 15.67 -8.50 7.48
C ILE A 6 14.77 -8.70 8.69
N GLU A 7 15.36 -8.59 9.87
CA GLU A 7 14.60 -8.45 11.10
C GLU A 7 14.01 -7.03 11.16
N LEU A 8 12.71 -6.95 11.38
CA LEU A 8 11.98 -5.70 11.54
C LEU A 8 11.68 -5.49 13.02
N ASP A 9 12.19 -4.41 13.56
CA ASP A 9 11.68 -3.89 14.81
C ASP A 9 10.34 -3.19 14.54
N VAL A 10 9.24 -3.81 14.96
CA VAL A 10 7.88 -3.30 14.71
C VAL A 10 7.63 -1.96 15.40
N GLN A 11 8.34 -1.64 16.51
CA GLN A 11 8.18 -0.38 17.21
C GLN A 11 8.74 0.82 16.41
N SER A 12 9.78 0.57 15.61
CA SER A 12 10.40 1.55 14.72
C SER A 12 10.01 1.34 13.24
N THR A 13 8.91 0.61 12.98
CA THR A 13 8.44 0.31 11.63
C THR A 13 6.97 0.68 11.47
N GLY A 14 6.63 1.39 10.39
CA GLY A 14 5.26 1.62 9.94
C GLY A 14 4.86 0.61 8.86
N LEU A 15 3.68 0.00 8.99
CA LEU A 15 3.05 -0.83 7.95
C LEU A 15 2.07 0.04 7.16
N VAL A 16 2.29 0.17 5.86
CA VAL A 16 1.42 0.91 4.93
C VAL A 16 0.79 -0.07 3.95
N ILE A 17 -0.54 -0.18 3.98
CA ILE A 17 -1.34 -1.09 3.16
C ILE A 17 -2.06 -0.26 2.10
N VAL A 18 -1.69 -0.43 0.83
CA VAL A 18 -2.11 0.45 -0.28
C VAL A 18 -3.20 -0.20 -1.11
N ASP A 19 -4.35 0.47 -1.20
CA ASP A 19 -5.46 0.19 -2.13
C ASP A 19 -6.03 -1.23 -2.06
N MET A 20 -6.02 -1.86 -0.89
CA MET A 20 -6.61 -3.18 -0.69
C MET A 20 -8.13 -3.07 -0.57
N GLN A 21 -8.76 -2.60 -1.64
CA GLN A 21 -10.19 -2.31 -1.78
C GLN A 21 -10.88 -3.35 -2.66
N VAL A 22 -12.17 -3.57 -2.43
CA VAL A 22 -12.98 -4.61 -3.11
C VAL A 22 -12.83 -4.55 -4.61
N GLU A 23 -13.15 -3.40 -5.23
CA GLU A 23 -13.09 -3.24 -6.69
C GLU A 23 -11.67 -3.39 -7.25
N GLY A 24 -10.66 -2.87 -6.54
CA GLY A 24 -9.26 -3.02 -6.91
C GLY A 24 -8.83 -4.48 -6.91
N CYS A 25 -9.19 -5.23 -5.88
CA CYS A 25 -8.87 -6.64 -5.75
C CYS A 25 -9.62 -7.50 -6.79
N GLU A 26 -10.88 -7.21 -7.05
CA GLU A 26 -11.67 -7.92 -8.08
C GLU A 26 -11.06 -7.77 -9.47
N ARG A 27 -10.58 -6.58 -9.84
CA ARG A 27 -9.89 -6.33 -11.12
C ARG A 27 -8.62 -7.16 -11.30
N HIS A 28 -7.96 -7.53 -10.21
CA HIS A 28 -6.79 -8.40 -10.22
C HIS A 28 -7.13 -9.89 -10.32
N GLY A 29 -8.40 -10.25 -10.16
CA GLY A 29 -8.88 -11.62 -10.24
C GLY A 29 -8.35 -12.54 -9.13
N PRO A 30 -8.42 -13.87 -9.30
CA PRO A 30 -8.10 -14.83 -8.25
C PRO A 30 -6.64 -14.78 -7.77
N GLY A 31 -5.73 -14.24 -8.56
CA GLY A 31 -4.31 -14.10 -8.22
C GLY A 31 -4.06 -13.16 -7.03
N VAL A 32 -5.02 -12.32 -6.65
CA VAL A 32 -4.90 -11.42 -5.49
C VAL A 32 -5.05 -12.15 -4.15
N LYS A 33 -5.71 -13.30 -4.10
CA LYS A 33 -5.98 -14.03 -2.85
C LYS A 33 -4.72 -14.36 -2.04
N PRO A 34 -3.62 -14.89 -2.63
CA PRO A 34 -2.38 -15.09 -1.88
C PRO A 34 -1.78 -13.79 -1.34
N VAL A 35 -1.93 -12.68 -2.08
CA VAL A 35 -1.46 -11.35 -1.64
C VAL A 35 -2.24 -10.89 -0.41
N ILE A 36 -3.58 -11.01 -0.44
CA ILE A 36 -4.44 -10.70 0.71
C ILE A 36 -4.01 -11.54 1.93
N ALA A 37 -3.83 -12.84 1.76
CA ALA A 37 -3.42 -13.74 2.85
C ALA A 37 -2.06 -13.34 3.45
N ASN A 38 -1.08 -13.00 2.61
CA ASN A 38 0.24 -12.57 3.05
C ASN A 38 0.20 -11.23 3.78
N ILE A 39 -0.56 -10.26 3.26
CA ILE A 39 -0.76 -8.96 3.93
C ILE A 39 -1.48 -9.17 5.25
N ARG A 40 -2.49 -10.04 5.32
CA ARG A 40 -3.20 -10.38 6.56
C ARG A 40 -2.24 -10.93 7.61
N GLY A 41 -1.38 -11.89 7.25
CA GLY A 41 -0.38 -12.43 8.17
C GLY A 41 0.59 -11.38 8.71
N LEU A 42 0.98 -10.41 7.87
CA LEU A 42 1.81 -9.27 8.29
C LEU A 42 1.03 -8.32 9.20
N LEU A 43 -0.19 -7.97 8.82
CA LEU A 43 -1.09 -7.10 9.58
C LEU A 43 -1.36 -7.66 10.99
N ASP A 44 -1.64 -8.96 11.10
CA ASP A 44 -1.88 -9.61 12.39
C ASP A 44 -0.66 -9.54 13.32
N ARG A 45 0.56 -9.63 12.77
CA ARG A 45 1.80 -9.46 13.56
C ARG A 45 1.96 -8.03 14.06
N PHE A 46 1.63 -7.02 13.24
CA PHE A 46 1.65 -5.63 13.68
C PHE A 46 0.58 -5.36 14.74
N ARG A 47 -0.63 -5.88 14.57
CA ARG A 47 -1.74 -5.78 15.52
C ARG A 47 -1.38 -6.41 16.88
N ALA A 48 -0.75 -7.59 16.88
CA ALA A 48 -0.38 -8.30 18.09
C ALA A 48 0.54 -7.51 19.04
N VAL A 49 1.26 -6.52 18.52
CA VAL A 49 2.20 -5.69 19.29
C VAL A 49 1.83 -4.21 19.29
N ASN A 50 0.59 -3.88 18.93
CA ASN A 50 0.11 -2.51 18.76
C ASN A 50 1.02 -1.67 17.85
N GLY A 51 1.43 -2.28 16.72
CA GLY A 51 2.29 -1.65 15.72
C GLY A 51 1.59 -0.51 14.98
N LYS A 52 2.38 0.31 14.30
CA LYS A 52 1.93 1.48 13.56
C LYS A 52 1.41 1.05 12.19
N ILE A 53 0.09 1.17 11.96
CA ILE A 53 -0.60 0.70 10.76
C ILE A 53 -1.31 1.85 10.07
N ILE A 54 -1.10 1.98 8.77
CA ILE A 54 -1.73 2.98 7.90
C ILE A 54 -2.37 2.25 6.71
N HIS A 55 -3.66 2.44 6.53
CA HIS A 55 -4.40 1.98 5.36
C HIS A 55 -4.54 3.15 4.38
N VAL A 56 -4.10 2.95 3.14
CA VAL A 56 -4.27 3.93 2.07
C VAL A 56 -5.46 3.51 1.22
N GLN A 57 -6.43 4.42 1.08
CA GLN A 57 -7.67 4.20 0.35
C GLN A 57 -7.77 5.15 -0.83
N SER A 58 -7.82 4.62 -2.05
CA SER A 58 -8.18 5.42 -3.24
C SER A 58 -9.66 5.70 -3.26
N VAL A 59 -10.04 6.97 -3.34
CA VAL A 59 -11.44 7.38 -3.47
C VAL A 59 -11.58 8.48 -4.52
N ARG A 60 -12.71 8.51 -5.22
CA ARG A 60 -13.00 9.53 -6.22
C ARG A 60 -14.43 9.99 -6.10
N THR A 61 -14.68 11.24 -6.42
CA THR A 61 -16.03 11.78 -6.65
C THR A 61 -16.36 11.69 -8.12
N LYS A 62 -17.64 11.81 -8.49
CA LYS A 62 -18.11 11.67 -9.88
C LYS A 62 -17.54 12.75 -10.82
N ASP A 63 -17.16 13.88 -10.29
CA ASP A 63 -16.53 15.01 -11.00
C ASP A 63 -15.01 14.90 -11.14
N HIS A 64 -14.41 13.80 -10.65
CA HIS A 64 -12.97 13.60 -10.75
C HIS A 64 -12.48 13.63 -12.20
N PRO A 65 -11.34 14.30 -12.51
CA PRO A 65 -10.82 14.45 -13.87
C PRO A 65 -10.60 13.13 -14.62
N GLU A 66 -10.33 12.04 -13.90
CA GLU A 66 -10.21 10.71 -14.50
C GLU A 66 -11.47 10.29 -15.26
N PHE A 67 -12.63 10.71 -14.79
CA PHE A 67 -13.93 10.43 -15.41
C PHE A 67 -14.35 11.51 -16.39
N THR A 68 -14.25 12.79 -15.98
CA THR A 68 -14.80 13.92 -16.74
C THR A 68 -13.88 14.39 -17.86
N VAL A 69 -12.57 14.23 -17.73
CA VAL A 69 -11.58 14.68 -18.71
C VAL A 69 -11.01 13.51 -19.52
N PHE A 70 -10.65 12.40 -18.84
CA PHE A 70 -10.02 11.26 -19.51
C PHE A 70 -11.00 10.17 -19.94
N GLY A 71 -12.31 10.34 -19.66
CA GLY A 71 -13.38 9.44 -20.11
C GLY A 71 -13.28 8.01 -19.57
N ARG A 72 -12.57 7.81 -18.43
CA ARG A 72 -12.51 6.50 -17.81
C ARG A 72 -13.84 6.14 -17.15
N PRO A 73 -14.19 4.85 -17.08
CA PRO A 73 -15.37 4.42 -16.36
C PRO A 73 -15.27 4.75 -14.87
N TYR A 74 -16.39 5.00 -14.24
CA TYR A 74 -16.43 5.20 -12.79
C TYR A 74 -15.82 4.03 -12.04
N GLY A 75 -15.07 4.33 -10.99
CA GLY A 75 -14.49 3.34 -10.13
C GLY A 75 -14.00 3.94 -8.81
N LEU A 76 -14.01 3.13 -7.77
CA LEU A 76 -13.61 3.53 -6.41
C LEU A 76 -14.32 4.81 -5.95
N LEU A 77 -15.63 4.92 -6.28
CA LEU A 77 -16.43 6.08 -5.88
C LEU A 77 -16.55 6.12 -4.36
N LEU A 78 -16.32 7.30 -3.80
CA LEU A 78 -16.48 7.55 -2.37
C LEU A 78 -17.87 7.09 -1.89
N GLY A 79 -17.89 6.24 -0.87
CA GLY A 79 -19.11 5.66 -0.30
C GLY A 79 -19.72 4.49 -1.09
N SER A 80 -19.04 4.01 -2.17
CA SER A 80 -19.49 2.80 -2.86
C SER A 80 -18.89 1.54 -2.21
N PRO A 81 -19.56 0.39 -2.29
CA PRO A 81 -19.02 -0.88 -1.80
C PRO A 81 -17.68 -1.27 -2.46
N GLY A 82 -17.46 -0.88 -3.72
CA GLY A 82 -16.20 -1.13 -4.42
C GLY A 82 -15.01 -0.36 -3.86
N ALA A 83 -15.27 0.79 -3.22
CA ALA A 83 -14.26 1.59 -2.54
C ALA A 83 -13.96 1.11 -1.10
N ASP A 84 -14.75 0.21 -0.55
CA ASP A 84 -14.52 -0.37 0.78
C ASP A 84 -13.28 -1.26 0.78
N PHE A 85 -12.64 -1.40 1.94
CA PHE A 85 -11.55 -2.36 2.11
C PHE A 85 -12.09 -3.80 2.04
N VAL A 86 -11.27 -4.72 1.50
CA VAL A 86 -11.59 -6.15 1.56
C VAL A 86 -11.71 -6.58 3.02
N GLU A 87 -12.66 -7.47 3.31
CA GLU A 87 -13.02 -7.85 4.68
C GLU A 87 -11.83 -8.32 5.50
N GLU A 88 -10.93 -9.10 4.88
CA GLU A 88 -9.76 -9.66 5.54
C GLU A 88 -8.76 -8.60 6.03
N LEU A 89 -8.76 -7.41 5.41
CA LEU A 89 -7.81 -6.34 5.67
C LEU A 89 -8.50 -5.06 6.15
N ARG A 90 -9.75 -5.16 6.61
CA ARG A 90 -10.51 -4.01 7.11
C ARG A 90 -9.77 -3.34 8.27
N PRO A 91 -9.64 -2.01 8.26
CA PRO A 91 -9.06 -1.26 9.37
C PRO A 91 -9.83 -1.50 10.68
N LEU A 92 -9.11 -1.61 11.77
CA LEU A 92 -9.66 -1.63 13.11
C LEU A 92 -9.64 -0.23 13.75
N ALA A 93 -10.43 -0.06 14.81
CA ALA A 93 -10.41 1.19 15.58
C ALA A 93 -8.99 1.47 16.10
N GLY A 94 -8.50 2.68 15.84
CA GLY A 94 -7.14 3.11 16.20
C GLY A 94 -6.10 2.93 15.09
N GLU A 95 -6.42 2.25 14.00
CA GLU A 95 -5.58 2.23 12.79
C GLU A 95 -5.88 3.45 11.92
N GLU A 96 -4.86 3.98 11.26
CA GLU A 96 -4.99 5.20 10.48
C GLU A 96 -5.46 4.92 9.05
N ILE A 97 -6.34 5.76 8.52
CA ILE A 97 -6.80 5.71 7.13
C ILE A 97 -6.40 7.01 6.44
N VAL A 98 -5.66 6.89 5.33
CA VAL A 98 -5.30 8.00 4.47
C VAL A 98 -6.03 7.86 3.14
N GLN A 99 -6.94 8.77 2.85
CA GLN A 99 -7.64 8.83 1.57
C GLN A 99 -6.84 9.61 0.54
N LYS A 100 -6.80 9.10 -0.69
CA LYS A 100 -6.13 9.74 -1.83
C LYS A 100 -6.99 9.72 -3.09
N THR A 101 -6.77 10.68 -3.96
CA THR A 101 -7.44 10.78 -5.27
C THR A 101 -6.50 10.53 -6.44
N SER A 102 -5.19 10.35 -6.17
CA SER A 102 -4.16 10.11 -7.17
C SER A 102 -3.34 8.85 -6.82
N HIS A 103 -2.34 8.52 -7.64
CA HIS A 103 -1.42 7.41 -7.34
C HIS A 103 -0.51 7.71 -6.15
N ASP A 104 -0.15 8.97 -5.92
CA ASP A 104 0.68 9.40 -4.81
C ASP A 104 -0.14 9.50 -3.53
N CYS A 105 0.29 8.80 -2.47
CA CYS A 105 -0.37 8.83 -1.16
C CYS A 105 0.01 10.06 -0.32
N PHE A 106 0.89 10.93 -0.80
CA PHE A 106 1.24 12.19 -0.15
C PHE A 106 0.55 13.40 -0.79
N TYR A 107 0.20 13.30 -2.08
CA TYR A 107 -0.35 14.44 -2.80
C TYR A 107 -1.76 14.79 -2.33
N LYS A 108 -1.91 15.94 -1.67
CA LYS A 108 -3.17 16.47 -1.11
C LYS A 108 -3.87 15.46 -0.18
N THR A 109 -3.11 14.81 0.69
CA THR A 109 -3.60 13.84 1.67
C THR A 109 -3.17 14.23 3.09
N SER A 110 -3.64 13.47 4.07
CA SER A 110 -3.23 13.59 5.47
C SER A 110 -1.99 12.75 5.83
N MET A 111 -1.27 12.17 4.88
CA MET A 111 -0.20 11.20 5.16
C MET A 111 0.87 11.78 6.10
N GLU A 112 1.33 13.02 5.87
CA GLU A 112 2.37 13.63 6.72
C GLU A 112 1.89 13.83 8.16
N ALA A 113 0.66 14.30 8.34
CA ALA A 113 0.06 14.44 9.67
C ALA A 113 -0.14 13.08 10.38
N VAL A 114 -0.47 12.02 9.63
CA VAL A 114 -0.58 10.66 10.16
C VAL A 114 0.78 10.12 10.59
N LEU A 115 1.84 10.36 9.83
CA LEU A 115 3.20 9.97 10.20
C LEU A 115 3.65 10.67 11.49
N GLU A 116 3.36 11.95 11.63
CA GLU A 116 3.63 12.72 12.83
C GLU A 116 2.84 12.18 14.04
N LYS A 117 1.53 11.96 13.88
CA LYS A 117 0.65 11.37 14.91
C LYS A 117 1.18 10.01 15.40
N LEU A 118 1.65 9.17 14.49
CA LEU A 118 2.23 7.86 14.80
C LEU A 118 3.68 7.94 15.27
N GLN A 119 4.25 9.15 15.34
CA GLN A 119 5.66 9.38 15.72
C GLN A 119 6.65 8.57 14.85
N LEU A 120 6.34 8.44 13.56
CA LEU A 120 7.23 7.86 12.58
C LEU A 120 8.18 8.96 12.06
N GLN A 121 9.49 8.78 12.27
CA GLN A 121 10.49 9.80 11.98
C GLN A 121 11.36 9.40 10.79
N ALA A 122 11.53 10.34 9.85
CA ALA A 122 12.47 10.19 8.74
C ALA A 122 13.90 9.95 9.25
N CYS A 123 14.73 9.29 8.45
CA CYS A 123 16.11 8.87 8.75
C CYS A 123 16.26 7.88 9.92
N ARG A 124 15.22 7.62 10.68
CA ARG A 124 15.22 6.69 11.81
C ARG A 124 14.36 5.45 11.57
N ASP A 125 13.11 5.68 11.25
CA ASP A 125 12.10 4.63 11.19
C ASP A 125 11.99 4.04 9.79
N ARG A 126 11.52 2.81 9.72
CA ARG A 126 11.32 2.07 8.47
C ARG A 126 9.85 2.06 8.07
N ILE A 127 9.58 1.96 6.78
CA ILE A 127 8.23 1.80 6.25
C ILE A 127 8.18 0.52 5.42
N VAL A 128 7.25 -0.35 5.77
CA VAL A 128 6.91 -1.52 4.96
C VAL A 128 5.66 -1.18 4.16
N VAL A 129 5.80 -1.08 2.85
CA VAL A 129 4.69 -0.79 1.93
C VAL A 129 4.19 -2.08 1.31
N THR A 130 2.90 -2.33 1.36
CA THR A 130 2.25 -3.50 0.79
C THR A 130 1.01 -3.10 -0.01
N GLY A 131 0.43 -4.00 -0.78
CA GLY A 131 -0.82 -3.71 -1.48
C GLY A 131 -0.82 -4.08 -2.95
N ILE A 132 -1.76 -3.49 -3.70
CA ILE A 132 -1.91 -3.68 -5.15
C ILE A 132 -1.46 -2.45 -5.93
N GLY A 133 -1.13 -2.66 -7.23
CA GLY A 133 -0.62 -1.60 -8.10
C GLY A 133 0.87 -1.35 -7.90
N SER A 134 1.68 -2.40 -7.95
CA SER A 134 3.15 -2.33 -7.76
C SER A 134 3.86 -1.42 -8.76
N SER A 135 3.32 -1.21 -9.95
CA SER A 135 3.83 -0.27 -10.95
C SER A 135 3.24 1.15 -10.83
N ASN A 136 2.25 1.34 -9.96
CA ASN A 136 1.52 2.59 -9.77
C ASN A 136 1.50 3.00 -8.29
N CYS A 137 0.41 2.72 -7.58
CA CYS A 137 0.17 3.25 -6.23
C CYS A 137 1.21 2.79 -5.21
N VAL A 138 1.58 1.50 -5.20
CA VAL A 138 2.64 0.99 -4.31
C VAL A 138 4.00 1.61 -4.67
N TYR A 139 4.31 1.71 -5.98
CA TYR A 139 5.53 2.34 -6.45
C TYR A 139 5.62 3.81 -6.01
N HIS A 140 4.56 4.60 -6.25
CA HIS A 140 4.53 6.01 -5.84
C HIS A 140 4.62 6.16 -4.32
N ALA A 141 3.99 5.27 -3.56
CA ALA A 141 4.12 5.28 -2.10
C ALA A 141 5.57 5.06 -1.66
N VAL A 142 6.26 4.03 -2.20
CA VAL A 142 7.68 3.76 -1.88
C VAL A 142 8.56 4.97 -2.22
N ILE A 143 8.39 5.55 -3.41
CA ILE A 143 9.14 6.74 -3.83
C ILE A 143 8.80 7.94 -2.96
N GLY A 144 7.52 8.15 -2.64
CA GLY A 144 7.05 9.24 -1.78
C GLY A 144 7.68 9.20 -0.38
N PHE A 145 7.79 8.02 0.22
CA PHE A 145 8.50 7.81 1.48
C PHE A 145 10.00 8.03 1.32
N HIS A 146 10.60 7.51 0.24
CA HIS A 146 12.04 7.66 0.00
C HIS A 146 12.46 9.12 -0.18
N ILE A 147 11.69 9.91 -0.95
CA ILE A 147 11.93 11.37 -1.12
C ILE A 147 11.90 12.09 0.23
N ARG A 148 11.13 11.58 1.20
CA ARG A 148 11.04 12.11 2.56
C ARG A 148 12.03 11.49 3.55
N ASN A 149 13.06 10.83 3.04
CA ASN A 149 14.14 10.20 3.81
C ASN A 149 13.68 9.06 4.75
N TYR A 150 12.59 8.38 4.44
CA TYR A 150 12.26 7.11 5.08
C TYR A 150 12.92 5.94 4.35
N THR A 151 13.38 4.94 5.10
CA THR A 151 13.76 3.66 4.51
C THR A 151 12.49 2.88 4.20
N ALA A 152 12.00 2.98 2.98
CA ALA A 152 10.81 2.28 2.54
C ALA A 152 11.18 0.99 1.78
N SER A 153 10.43 -0.08 2.04
CA SER A 153 10.62 -1.38 1.39
C SER A 153 9.27 -2.04 1.11
N CYS A 154 9.23 -2.85 0.04
CA CYS A 154 8.04 -3.61 -0.33
C CYS A 154 8.38 -5.10 -0.34
N PRO A 155 7.80 -5.93 0.54
CA PRO A 155 8.07 -7.37 0.56
C PRO A 155 7.48 -8.04 -0.68
N LYS A 156 8.28 -8.88 -1.35
CA LYS A 156 7.94 -9.55 -2.61
C LYS A 156 6.62 -10.32 -2.57
N ILE A 157 6.29 -10.89 -1.41
CA ILE A 157 5.11 -11.75 -1.21
C ILE A 157 3.82 -10.98 -0.91
N ALA A 158 3.90 -9.67 -0.67
CA ALA A 158 2.78 -8.86 -0.19
C ALA A 158 2.43 -7.71 -1.16
N PHE A 159 2.71 -7.87 -2.45
CA PHE A 159 2.27 -6.96 -3.48
C PHE A 159 1.90 -7.67 -4.78
N MET A 160 1.08 -7.05 -5.60
CA MET A 160 0.70 -7.54 -6.91
C MET A 160 0.94 -6.48 -7.98
N ALA A 161 1.62 -6.89 -9.07
CA ALA A 161 1.79 -6.08 -10.26
C ALA A 161 0.59 -6.26 -11.19
N PHE A 162 0.03 -5.18 -11.69
CA PHE A 162 -0.77 -5.24 -12.90
C PHE A 162 0.22 -5.43 -14.07
N ILE A 163 0.29 -6.63 -14.62
CA ILE A 163 1.01 -6.87 -15.87
C ILE A 163 0.16 -6.28 -16.99
N LEU A 164 0.30 -4.99 -17.24
CA LEU A 164 0.06 -4.48 -18.57
C LEU A 164 1.14 -5.15 -19.43
N SER A 165 0.72 -5.93 -20.40
CA SER A 165 1.54 -6.68 -21.34
C SER A 165 2.48 -5.74 -22.13
N HIS A 166 3.55 -5.27 -21.55
CA HIS A 166 4.70 -4.66 -22.25
C HIS A 166 5.90 -4.65 -21.31
N ASN A 167 6.73 -5.69 -21.47
CA ASN A 167 8.14 -5.78 -21.04
C ASN A 167 8.44 -6.01 -19.54
N PRO A 168 8.70 -7.27 -19.12
CA PRO A 168 9.05 -7.63 -17.74
C PRO A 168 10.42 -7.12 -17.26
N SER A 169 11.23 -6.48 -18.11
CA SER A 169 12.60 -6.06 -17.78
C SER A 169 12.69 -4.75 -16.99
N ARG A 170 11.60 -4.02 -16.79
CA ARG A 170 11.62 -2.73 -16.07
C ARG A 170 11.42 -2.81 -14.55
N CYS A 171 10.99 -3.94 -14.01
CA CYS A 171 10.74 -4.08 -12.56
C CYS A 171 11.91 -4.70 -11.78
N THR A 172 13.05 -5.00 -12.40
CA THR A 172 14.10 -5.82 -11.77
C THR A 172 15.16 -5.05 -10.99
N ASN A 173 15.19 -3.71 -11.01
CA ASN A 173 16.33 -2.96 -10.51
C ASN A 173 16.06 -1.94 -9.39
N PHE A 174 14.88 -1.92 -8.74
CA PHE A 174 14.60 -0.75 -7.90
C PHE A 174 14.15 -0.99 -6.46
N VAL A 175 14.24 -2.17 -5.91
CA VAL A 175 14.05 -2.36 -4.45
C VAL A 175 14.83 -3.61 -4.01
N PRO A 176 15.64 -3.58 -2.96
CA PRO A 176 16.09 -4.81 -2.32
C PRO A 176 14.87 -5.53 -1.76
N MET A 177 14.48 -6.61 -2.44
CA MET A 177 13.29 -7.39 -2.09
C MET A 177 13.55 -8.14 -0.79
N LEU A 178 12.77 -7.82 0.23
CA LEU A 178 12.72 -8.56 1.47
C LEU A 178 12.05 -9.91 1.22
N THR A 179 12.81 -10.98 1.27
CA THR A 179 12.26 -12.32 1.39
C THR A 179 12.17 -12.65 2.88
N THR A 180 10.97 -12.67 3.44
CA THR A 180 10.74 -13.31 4.73
C THR A 180 10.76 -14.82 4.51
N SER A 181 11.83 -15.49 4.98
CA SER A 181 11.75 -16.94 5.24
C SER A 181 10.98 -17.13 6.54
N MET A 182 9.94 -17.96 6.48
CA MET A 182 9.34 -18.58 7.66
C MET A 182 10.33 -19.52 8.31
#